data_7b51256f1918ce47e8e47039bcb09db6
#
_entry.id   7b51256f1918ce47e8e47039bcb09db6
#
_cell.length_a   1.000
_cell.length_b   1.000
_cell.length_c   1.000
_cell.angle_alpha   90.00
_cell.angle_beta   90.00
_cell.angle_gamma   90.00
#
_symmetry.space_group_name_H-M   'P 1'
#
loop_
_entity.id
_entity.type
_entity.pdbx_description
1 polymer ?
#
loop_
_entity_poly.entity_id
_entity_poly.type
_entity_poly.pdbx_seq_one_letter_code
_entity_poly.pdbx_strand_id
1 'polypeptide(L)'
;MKIILADDATLIREGLAGLLERLGNQVIALAEDAPSLLNVVDQIYQGDQVPDILITDVRMPPGMSDDGLRAAVQIREKYPDLGIMVLSQYVAPAYAAQLFSSEQFSLPGNHAGGTGYLLKERVSRVADFLNALKTVASGGVVVDPEVAVKLVREQSFALSSLPPRVSTV
;
A
#
# COMPACT_ATOMS: atom_id res chain seq x y z
N MET A 1 -11.63 -2.21 -12.09
CA MET A 1 -10.48 -1.30 -11.82
C MET A 1 -9.29 -1.73 -12.66
N LYS A 2 -8.47 -0.77 -13.03
CA LYS A 2 -7.18 -1.02 -13.67
C LYS A 2 -6.10 -1.09 -12.60
N ILE A 3 -5.44 -2.23 -12.51
CA ILE A 3 -4.56 -2.58 -11.38
C ILE A 3 -3.14 -2.81 -11.86
N ILE A 4 -2.18 -2.24 -11.13
CA ILE A 4 -0.77 -2.58 -11.22
C ILE A 4 -0.44 -3.47 -10.03
N LEU A 5 0.20 -4.60 -10.26
CA LEU A 5 0.48 -5.58 -9.21
C LEU A 5 1.98 -5.88 -9.14
N ALA A 6 2.55 -5.74 -7.94
CA ALA A 6 3.96 -5.99 -7.70
C ALA A 6 4.15 -6.98 -6.57
N ASP A 7 4.82 -8.08 -6.86
CA ASP A 7 5.21 -9.11 -5.88
C ASP A 7 6.34 -9.93 -6.50
N ASP A 8 7.37 -10.24 -5.71
CA ASP A 8 8.51 -11.01 -6.20
C ASP A 8 8.22 -12.51 -6.30
N ALA A 9 7.20 -13.00 -5.61
CA ALA A 9 6.80 -14.41 -5.68
C ALA A 9 5.91 -14.65 -6.90
N THR A 10 6.42 -15.37 -7.88
CA THR A 10 5.70 -15.63 -9.13
C THR A 10 4.35 -16.25 -8.91
N LEU A 11 4.26 -17.26 -8.05
CA LEU A 11 3.01 -17.97 -7.79
C LEU A 11 1.94 -17.05 -7.21
N ILE A 12 2.32 -16.23 -6.24
CA ILE A 12 1.40 -15.28 -5.61
C ILE A 12 0.99 -14.21 -6.61
N ARG A 13 1.94 -13.65 -7.35
CA ARG A 13 1.67 -12.62 -8.35
C ARG A 13 0.71 -13.11 -9.42
N GLU A 14 0.98 -14.28 -10.00
CA GLU A 14 0.12 -14.85 -11.04
C GLU A 14 -1.24 -15.28 -10.50
N GLY A 15 -1.27 -15.85 -9.31
CA GLY A 15 -2.51 -16.26 -8.67
C GLY A 15 -3.41 -15.08 -8.35
N LEU A 16 -2.85 -14.03 -7.80
CA LEU A 16 -3.59 -12.84 -7.46
C LEU A 16 -4.08 -12.11 -8.71
N ALA A 17 -3.23 -12.00 -9.74
CA ALA A 17 -3.62 -11.41 -11.01
C ALA A 17 -4.82 -12.15 -11.63
N GLY A 18 -4.75 -13.47 -11.66
CA GLY A 18 -5.84 -14.28 -12.18
C GLY A 18 -7.13 -14.12 -11.40
N LEU A 19 -7.05 -14.06 -10.08
CA LEU A 19 -8.20 -13.82 -9.21
C LEU A 19 -8.85 -12.48 -9.51
N LEU A 20 -8.05 -11.43 -9.56
CA LEU A 20 -8.55 -10.07 -9.80
C LEU A 20 -9.23 -9.96 -11.17
N GLU A 21 -8.68 -10.59 -12.19
CA GLU A 21 -9.29 -10.60 -13.53
C GLU A 21 -10.61 -11.36 -13.54
N ARG A 22 -10.70 -12.49 -12.85
CA ARG A 22 -11.96 -13.23 -12.73
C ARG A 22 -13.04 -12.43 -12.00
N LEU A 23 -12.65 -11.49 -11.15
CA LEU A 23 -13.58 -10.62 -10.46
C LEU A 23 -13.94 -9.35 -11.24
N GLY A 24 -13.57 -9.30 -12.52
CA GLY A 24 -13.95 -8.20 -13.40
C GLY A 24 -12.98 -7.05 -13.45
N ASN A 25 -11.79 -7.20 -12.88
CA ASN A 25 -10.75 -6.17 -12.92
C ASN A 25 -9.76 -6.44 -14.04
N GLN A 26 -8.98 -5.43 -14.38
CA GLN A 26 -7.95 -5.53 -15.41
C GLN A 26 -6.59 -5.29 -14.80
N VAL A 27 -5.74 -6.31 -14.80
CA VAL A 27 -4.35 -6.18 -14.36
C VAL A 27 -3.53 -5.70 -15.55
N ILE A 28 -3.16 -4.43 -15.55
CA ILE A 28 -2.52 -3.80 -16.71
C ILE A 28 -1.00 -3.86 -16.68
N ALA A 29 -0.41 -4.22 -15.55
CA ALA A 29 1.03 -4.42 -15.44
C ALA A 29 1.38 -5.27 -14.23
N LEU A 30 2.50 -5.98 -14.34
CA LEU A 30 3.08 -6.78 -13.27
C LEU A 30 4.53 -6.35 -13.07
N ALA A 31 4.99 -6.41 -11.81
CA ALA A 31 6.39 -6.15 -11.47
C ALA A 31 6.87 -7.16 -10.42
N GLU A 32 8.14 -7.52 -10.47
CA GLU A 32 8.72 -8.50 -9.54
C GLU A 32 9.78 -7.92 -8.61
N ASP A 33 10.16 -6.67 -8.81
CA ASP A 33 11.13 -5.96 -7.99
C ASP A 33 10.83 -4.46 -7.97
N ALA A 34 11.48 -3.73 -7.08
CA ALA A 34 11.22 -2.31 -6.93
C ALA A 34 11.63 -1.48 -8.16
N PRO A 35 12.82 -1.71 -8.78
CA PRO A 35 13.17 -0.96 -9.99
C PRO A 35 12.20 -1.19 -11.14
N SER A 36 11.79 -2.43 -11.38
CA SER A 36 10.80 -2.76 -12.42
C SER A 36 9.47 -2.08 -12.13
N LEU A 37 9.06 -2.03 -10.86
CA LEU A 37 7.81 -1.37 -10.48
C LEU A 37 7.86 0.11 -10.82
N LEU A 38 8.90 0.81 -10.44
CA LEU A 38 9.05 2.23 -10.75
C LEU A 38 9.00 2.47 -12.25
N ASN A 39 9.69 1.64 -13.01
CA ASN A 39 9.76 1.77 -14.46
C ASN A 39 8.40 1.50 -15.13
N VAL A 40 7.71 0.44 -14.72
CA VAL A 40 6.43 0.09 -15.35
C VAL A 40 5.35 1.11 -15.05
N VAL A 41 5.35 1.70 -13.86
CA VAL A 41 4.41 2.76 -13.51
C VAL A 41 4.63 3.98 -14.40
N ASP A 42 5.89 4.40 -14.57
CA ASP A 42 6.21 5.52 -15.46
C ASP A 42 5.77 5.24 -16.90
N GLN A 43 5.98 4.04 -17.39
CA GLN A 43 5.57 3.66 -18.75
C GLN A 43 4.06 3.73 -18.92
N ILE A 44 3.30 3.28 -17.92
CA ILE A 44 1.83 3.34 -17.97
C ILE A 44 1.35 4.77 -18.05
N TYR A 45 1.89 5.66 -17.22
CA TYR A 45 1.49 7.06 -17.22
C TYR A 45 1.94 7.83 -18.47
N GLN A 46 2.92 7.31 -19.21
CA GLN A 46 3.30 7.85 -20.51
C GLN A 46 2.38 7.37 -21.64
N GLY A 47 1.58 6.35 -21.39
CA GLY A 47 0.62 5.81 -22.35
C GLY A 47 -0.78 6.36 -22.15
N ASP A 48 -1.76 5.65 -22.71
CA ASP A 48 -3.16 6.09 -22.72
C ASP A 48 -3.95 5.57 -21.52
N GLN A 49 -3.41 4.60 -20.77
CA GLN A 49 -4.12 4.00 -19.65
C GLN A 49 -3.85 4.76 -18.36
N VAL A 50 -4.90 4.93 -17.55
CA VAL A 50 -4.80 5.51 -16.21
C VAL A 50 -5.10 4.41 -15.21
N PRO A 51 -4.12 4.01 -14.39
CA PRO A 51 -4.35 2.99 -13.38
C PRO A 51 -5.17 3.55 -12.21
N ASP A 52 -5.97 2.68 -11.59
CA ASP A 52 -6.77 3.05 -10.43
C ASP A 52 -6.04 2.78 -9.13
N ILE A 53 -5.28 1.68 -9.08
CA ILE A 53 -4.64 1.24 -7.86
C ILE A 53 -3.36 0.45 -8.16
N LEU A 54 -2.36 0.65 -7.31
CA LEU A 54 -1.17 -0.19 -7.21
C LEU A 54 -1.32 -1.10 -6.00
N ILE A 55 -1.12 -2.40 -6.20
CA ILE A 55 -0.99 -3.36 -5.11
C ILE A 55 0.46 -3.81 -5.09
N THR A 56 1.14 -3.59 -3.98
CA THR A 56 2.56 -3.94 -3.87
C THR A 56 2.89 -4.62 -2.55
N ASP A 57 3.84 -5.57 -2.62
CA ASP A 57 4.44 -6.16 -1.45
C ASP A 57 5.41 -5.16 -0.78
N VAL A 58 5.57 -5.26 0.54
CA VAL A 58 6.56 -4.47 1.27
C VAL A 58 7.97 -4.88 0.89
N ARG A 59 8.25 -6.18 0.94
CA ARG A 59 9.58 -6.73 0.71
C ARG A 59 9.72 -7.19 -0.72
N MET A 60 10.62 -6.55 -1.43
CA MET A 60 10.94 -6.92 -2.81
C MET A 60 12.43 -6.73 -3.08
N PRO A 61 12.98 -7.44 -4.08
CA PRO A 61 14.35 -7.16 -4.51
C PRO A 61 14.52 -5.70 -4.91
N PRO A 62 15.73 -5.15 -4.82
CA PRO A 62 16.96 -5.90 -4.52
C PRO A 62 17.26 -6.10 -3.05
N GLY A 63 16.74 -5.29 -2.16
CA GLY A 63 17.12 -5.33 -0.75
C GLY A 63 16.35 -6.33 0.11
N MET A 64 15.15 -6.75 -0.33
CA MET A 64 14.27 -7.64 0.43
C MET A 64 13.95 -7.15 1.84
N SER A 65 13.93 -5.84 2.04
CA SER A 65 13.52 -5.22 3.31
C SER A 65 12.22 -4.43 3.13
N ASP A 66 12.29 -3.14 2.87
CA ASP A 66 11.13 -2.30 2.61
C ASP A 66 11.13 -1.69 1.20
N ASP A 67 11.79 -2.34 0.26
CA ASP A 67 11.99 -1.82 -1.09
C ASP A 67 10.68 -1.52 -1.80
N GLY A 68 9.69 -2.40 -1.66
CA GLY A 68 8.37 -2.17 -2.24
C GLY A 68 7.64 -0.99 -1.60
N LEU A 69 7.77 -0.85 -0.30
CA LEU A 69 7.18 0.28 0.43
C LEU A 69 7.82 1.60 0.01
N ARG A 70 9.14 1.64 -0.09
CA ARG A 70 9.86 2.85 -0.54
C ARG A 70 9.50 3.20 -1.98
N ALA A 71 9.37 2.21 -2.84
CA ALA A 71 8.90 2.44 -4.21
C ALA A 71 7.49 3.03 -4.22
N ALA A 72 6.60 2.52 -3.38
CA ALA A 72 5.24 3.05 -3.26
C ALA A 72 5.22 4.51 -2.84
N VAL A 73 6.06 4.90 -1.89
CA VAL A 73 6.19 6.29 -1.46
C VAL A 73 6.67 7.19 -2.61
N GLN A 74 7.68 6.75 -3.35
CA GLN A 74 8.16 7.49 -4.53
C GLN A 74 7.09 7.64 -5.60
N ILE A 75 6.32 6.57 -5.84
CA ILE A 75 5.24 6.59 -6.83
C ILE A 75 4.17 7.57 -6.41
N ARG A 76 3.81 7.63 -5.12
CA ARG A 76 2.83 8.59 -4.63
C ARG A 76 3.28 10.03 -4.83
N GLU A 77 4.55 10.32 -4.61
CA GLU A 77 5.09 11.67 -4.84
C GLU A 77 4.91 12.11 -6.29
N LYS A 78 5.12 11.19 -7.21
CA LYS A 78 5.06 11.48 -8.64
C LYS A 78 3.65 11.40 -9.22
N TYR A 79 2.84 10.48 -8.71
CA TYR A 79 1.49 10.21 -9.20
C TYR A 79 0.50 10.20 -8.03
N PRO A 80 0.13 11.38 -7.52
CA PRO A 80 -0.66 11.46 -6.28
C PRO A 80 -2.08 10.92 -6.39
N ASP A 81 -2.60 10.74 -7.60
CA ASP A 81 -3.96 10.23 -7.81
C ASP A 81 -4.06 8.71 -7.75
N LEU A 82 -2.93 8.02 -7.79
CA LEU A 82 -2.91 6.56 -7.77
C LEU A 82 -3.20 6.04 -6.37
N GLY A 83 -4.20 5.18 -6.23
CA GLY A 83 -4.42 4.45 -4.99
C GLY A 83 -3.28 3.46 -4.75
N ILE A 84 -2.87 3.29 -3.50
CA ILE A 84 -1.78 2.38 -3.15
C ILE A 84 -2.22 1.45 -2.03
N MET A 85 -2.24 0.15 -2.33
CA MET A 85 -2.47 -0.90 -1.35
C MET A 85 -1.17 -1.66 -1.14
N VAL A 86 -0.66 -1.61 0.08
CA VAL A 86 0.53 -2.37 0.47
C VAL A 86 0.10 -3.66 1.16
N LEU A 87 0.65 -4.77 0.72
CA LEU A 87 0.43 -6.08 1.32
C LEU A 87 1.69 -6.52 2.06
N SER A 88 1.53 -6.99 3.27
CA SER A 88 2.63 -7.46 4.10
C SER A 88 2.36 -8.86 4.61
N GLN A 89 3.39 -9.70 4.63
CA GLN A 89 3.31 -11.04 5.21
C GLN A 89 3.26 -11.00 6.73
N TYR A 90 3.84 -9.97 7.34
CA TYR A 90 3.97 -9.86 8.78
C TYR A 90 3.34 -8.57 9.30
N VAL A 91 2.88 -8.62 10.55
CA VAL A 91 2.47 -7.41 11.25
C VAL A 91 3.73 -6.61 11.57
N ALA A 92 3.93 -5.53 10.85
CA ALA A 92 5.11 -4.67 10.99
C ALA A 92 4.65 -3.22 11.12
N PRO A 93 4.33 -2.78 12.36
CA PRO A 93 3.77 -1.43 12.56
C PRO A 93 4.71 -0.32 12.10
N ALA A 94 6.03 -0.55 12.15
CA ALA A 94 6.99 0.42 11.67
C ALA A 94 6.82 0.72 10.17
N TYR A 95 6.51 -0.28 9.37
CA TYR A 95 6.26 -0.09 7.95
C TYR A 95 4.96 0.69 7.71
N ALA A 96 3.90 0.33 8.43
CA ALA A 96 2.64 1.06 8.33
C ALA A 96 2.81 2.51 8.77
N ALA A 97 3.51 2.74 9.88
CA ALA A 97 3.80 4.10 10.35
C ALA A 97 4.58 4.90 9.31
N GLN A 98 5.57 4.30 8.68
CA GLN A 98 6.34 4.93 7.62
C GLN A 98 5.45 5.33 6.44
N LEU A 99 4.56 4.44 6.01
CA LEU A 99 3.65 4.69 4.91
C LEU A 99 2.69 5.84 5.23
N PHE A 100 2.04 5.80 6.38
CA PHE A 100 1.01 6.77 6.74
C PHE A 100 1.56 8.09 7.27
N SER A 101 2.83 8.16 7.65
CA SER A 101 3.46 9.40 8.10
C SER A 101 4.04 10.25 6.97
N SER A 102 4.10 9.71 5.76
CA SER A 102 4.54 10.47 4.59
C SER A 102 3.58 11.64 4.34
N GLU A 103 4.11 12.82 4.04
CA GLU A 103 3.29 14.02 3.80
C GLU A 103 2.28 13.79 2.69
N GLN A 104 2.66 13.04 1.64
CA GLN A 104 1.79 12.76 0.52
C GLN A 104 0.56 11.94 0.91
N PHE A 105 0.64 11.19 2.00
CA PHE A 105 -0.46 10.36 2.49
C PHE A 105 -1.30 11.04 3.57
N SER A 106 -0.82 12.14 4.13
CA SER A 106 -1.44 12.79 5.28
C SER A 106 -2.08 14.14 4.97
N LEU A 107 -1.95 14.65 3.76
CA LEU A 107 -2.49 15.95 3.40
C LEU A 107 -4.01 15.90 3.22
N PRO A 108 -4.78 16.55 4.10
CA PRO A 108 -6.23 16.55 3.97
C PRO A 108 -6.69 17.40 2.78
N GLY A 109 -7.74 16.94 2.11
CA GLY A 109 -8.33 17.66 0.99
C GLY A 109 -7.58 17.52 -0.32
N ASN A 110 -6.46 16.90 -0.35
CA ASN A 110 -5.79 16.53 -1.58
C ASN A 110 -6.47 15.28 -2.11
N HIS A 111 -7.00 15.35 -3.31
CA HIS A 111 -7.69 14.22 -3.93
C HIS A 111 -6.73 13.19 -4.44
N ALA A 112 -5.79 12.87 -3.61
CA ALA A 112 -4.88 11.80 -3.86
C ALA A 112 -5.65 10.49 -3.89
N GLY A 113 -5.13 9.52 -4.55
CA GLY A 113 -5.56 8.16 -4.38
C GLY A 113 -5.45 7.77 -2.90
N GLY A 114 -6.22 6.80 -2.48
CA GLY A 114 -6.19 6.35 -1.10
C GLY A 114 -4.95 5.55 -0.76
N THR A 115 -4.86 5.15 0.49
CA THR A 115 -3.74 4.39 1.04
C THR A 115 -4.25 3.22 1.85
N GLY A 116 -3.73 2.03 1.59
CA GLY A 116 -4.09 0.84 2.34
C GLY A 116 -2.88 0.03 2.76
N TYR A 117 -3.01 -0.62 3.90
CA TYR A 117 -2.01 -1.55 4.41
C TYR A 117 -2.74 -2.77 4.98
N LEU A 118 -2.59 -3.91 4.34
CA LEU A 118 -3.24 -5.16 4.75
C LEU A 118 -2.22 -6.28 4.87
N LEU A 119 -2.50 -7.23 5.74
CA LEU A 119 -1.76 -8.49 5.77
C LEU A 119 -2.17 -9.34 4.56
N LYS A 120 -1.20 -10.06 3.98
CA LYS A 120 -1.44 -10.92 2.82
C LYS A 120 -2.53 -11.98 3.07
N GLU A 121 -2.69 -12.43 4.31
CA GLU A 121 -3.72 -13.40 4.67
C GLU A 121 -5.14 -12.87 4.45
N ARG A 122 -5.33 -11.54 4.42
CA ARG A 122 -6.65 -10.93 4.18
C ARG A 122 -7.16 -11.16 2.76
N VAL A 123 -6.27 -11.49 1.84
CA VAL A 123 -6.65 -11.79 0.44
C VAL A 123 -7.59 -13.00 0.36
N SER A 124 -7.49 -13.93 1.32
CA SER A 124 -8.36 -15.10 1.36
C SER A 124 -9.83 -14.75 1.59
N ARG A 125 -10.11 -13.58 2.18
CA ARG A 125 -11.46 -13.03 2.30
C ARG A 125 -11.72 -12.13 1.09
N VAL A 126 -12.04 -12.74 -0.02
CA VAL A 126 -12.04 -12.10 -1.34
C VAL A 126 -12.96 -10.88 -1.39
N ALA A 127 -14.18 -10.99 -0.85
CA ALA A 127 -15.13 -9.87 -0.87
C ALA A 127 -14.62 -8.68 -0.07
N ASP A 128 -14.06 -8.93 1.11
CA ASP A 128 -13.51 -7.88 1.97
C ASP A 128 -12.27 -7.25 1.32
N PHE A 129 -11.42 -8.07 0.72
CA PHE A 129 -10.24 -7.59 0.02
C PHE A 129 -10.62 -6.69 -1.16
N LEU A 130 -11.59 -7.11 -1.95
CA LEU A 130 -12.06 -6.32 -3.10
C LEU A 130 -12.67 -4.99 -2.65
N ASN A 131 -13.44 -4.99 -1.57
CA ASN A 131 -13.99 -3.76 -1.00
C ASN A 131 -12.88 -2.81 -0.51
N ALA A 132 -11.85 -3.36 0.12
CA ALA A 132 -10.69 -2.57 0.54
C ALA A 132 -9.99 -1.92 -0.65
N LEU A 133 -9.81 -2.67 -1.74
CA LEU A 133 -9.21 -2.13 -2.96
C LEU A 133 -10.06 -0.99 -3.54
N LYS A 134 -11.38 -1.14 -3.57
CA LYS A 134 -12.29 -0.09 -4.06
C LYS A 134 -12.22 1.15 -3.20
N THR A 135 -12.16 0.99 -1.88
CA THR A 135 -12.02 2.10 -0.94
C THR A 135 -10.73 2.88 -1.21
N VAL A 136 -9.62 2.17 -1.34
CA VAL A 136 -8.32 2.79 -1.61
C VAL A 136 -8.29 3.47 -2.98
N ALA A 137 -8.84 2.82 -4.00
CA ALA A 137 -8.90 3.41 -5.34
C ALA A 137 -9.73 4.70 -5.36
N SER A 138 -10.72 4.81 -4.46
CA SER A 138 -11.59 5.99 -4.33
C SER A 138 -11.04 7.08 -3.42
N GLY A 139 -9.85 6.92 -2.87
CA GLY A 139 -9.23 7.92 -2.01
C GLY A 139 -9.35 7.65 -0.51
N GLY A 140 -9.92 6.53 -0.11
CA GLY A 140 -10.07 6.17 1.30
C GLY A 140 -8.81 5.55 1.91
N VAL A 141 -8.85 5.35 3.21
CA VAL A 141 -7.76 4.76 3.99
C VAL A 141 -8.22 3.43 4.58
N VAL A 142 -7.40 2.40 4.39
CA VAL A 142 -7.65 1.06 4.95
C VAL A 142 -6.41 0.61 5.70
N VAL A 143 -6.58 0.24 6.96
CA VAL A 143 -5.50 -0.33 7.77
C VAL A 143 -5.95 -1.68 8.31
N ASP A 144 -5.11 -2.69 8.14
CA ASP A 144 -5.39 -4.01 8.69
C ASP A 144 -5.67 -3.90 10.20
N PRO A 145 -6.74 -4.52 10.71
CA PRO A 145 -7.08 -4.41 12.13
C PRO A 145 -5.96 -4.85 13.07
N GLU A 146 -5.20 -5.88 12.72
CA GLU A 146 -4.08 -6.34 13.56
C GLU A 146 -2.94 -5.31 13.56
N VAL A 147 -2.70 -4.66 12.45
CA VAL A 147 -1.69 -3.61 12.34
C VAL A 147 -2.14 -2.36 13.10
N ALA A 148 -3.41 -1.99 12.96
CA ALA A 148 -3.98 -0.82 13.65
C ALA A 148 -3.87 -0.95 15.17
N VAL A 149 -4.17 -2.14 15.72
CA VAL A 149 -4.05 -2.39 17.16
C VAL A 149 -2.61 -2.19 17.64
N LYS A 150 -1.63 -2.71 16.89
CA LYS A 150 -0.22 -2.54 17.26
C LYS A 150 0.26 -1.10 17.13
N LEU A 151 -0.20 -0.37 16.14
CA LEU A 151 0.12 1.05 16.00
C LEU A 151 -0.36 1.85 17.21
N VAL A 152 -1.60 1.60 17.65
CA VAL A 152 -2.15 2.26 18.83
C VAL A 152 -1.37 1.91 20.09
N ARG A 153 -1.01 0.65 20.28
CA ARG A 153 -0.22 0.20 21.42
C ARG A 153 1.15 0.85 21.45
N GLU A 154 1.83 0.94 20.32
CA GLU A 154 3.15 1.56 20.24
C GLU A 154 3.08 3.07 20.51
N GLN A 155 2.06 3.74 20.01
CA GLN A 155 1.83 5.16 20.32
C GLN A 155 1.58 5.37 21.80
N SER A 156 0.74 4.54 22.42
CA SER A 156 0.48 4.60 23.85
C SER A 156 1.75 4.37 24.67
N PHE A 157 2.57 3.39 24.28
CA PHE A 157 3.84 3.13 24.93
C PHE A 157 4.81 4.30 24.79
N ALA A 158 4.94 4.86 23.61
CA ALA A 158 5.80 6.01 23.35
C ALA A 158 5.37 7.21 24.18
N LEU A 159 4.07 7.49 24.28
CA LEU A 159 3.53 8.57 25.08
C LEU A 159 3.79 8.36 26.57
N SER A 160 3.63 7.14 27.07
CA SER A 160 3.85 6.82 28.47
C SER A 160 5.33 6.84 28.86
N SER A 161 6.24 6.67 27.90
CA SER A 161 7.68 6.72 28.13
C SER A 161 8.26 8.13 28.05
N LEU A 162 7.49 9.12 27.61
CA LEU A 162 7.92 10.50 27.58
C LEU A 162 7.97 11.07 28.99
N PRO A 163 8.96 11.95 29.31
CA PRO A 163 8.97 12.62 30.59
C PRO A 163 7.68 13.44 30.76
N PRO A 164 7.16 13.50 31.99
CA PRO A 164 5.95 14.27 32.22
C PRO A 164 6.20 15.71 31.79
N ARG A 165 5.41 16.17 30.85
CA ARG A 165 5.40 17.57 30.50
C ARG A 165 4.80 18.31 31.67
N VAL A 166 5.55 19.24 32.17
CA VAL A 166 4.94 20.23 33.01
C VAL A 166 3.93 20.94 32.14
N SER A 167 2.70 20.51 32.27
CA SER A 167 1.63 21.18 31.59
C SER A 167 1.52 22.57 32.19
N THR A 168 1.91 23.51 31.44
CA THR A 168 1.81 24.91 31.81
C THR A 168 0.49 25.51 31.37
N VAL A 169 -0.39 24.66 31.06
CA VAL A 169 -1.69 25.17 30.68
C VAL A 169 -2.60 25.28 31.85
#